data_4a419d286b100a7ca8f25d78b3449fdb
#
_entry.id   4a419d286b100a7ca8f25d78b3449fdb
#
_cell.length_a   1.000
_cell.length_b   1.000
_cell.length_c   1.000
_cell.angle_alpha   90.00
_cell.angle_beta   90.00
_cell.angle_gamma   90.00
#
_symmetry.space_group_name_H-M   'P 1'
#
loop_
_entity.id
_entity.type
_entity.pdbx_description
1 polymer ?
#
loop_
_entity_poly.entity_id
_entity_poly.type
_entity_poly.pdbx_seq_one_letter_code
_entity_poly.pdbx_strand_id
1 'polypeptide(L)'
;MKNSRDNWSSKIGVILAVAGSAVGLGNFLRFPVQAATNGGGAFIIPYLIAFLLLGIPLSWMEWTFGRYAGMHGHGTAPGAFYQIFKRPWAKYLGSLGLLPPLFISFYYIFVQSWILAFTYYSITGKLMEVVKADKITEFFNDYIMLNTKIGPVPAAIIFFLITFACNTALLSFGVRKGIERVNKVAMPILLIMGIILVIRVLTIPNIGQGLAYMWNPNFSELTNPQVWLAAAGQVFFTMSLGMGIILCYASYLKPKEDIVLSSLTAGATNGFAEIILGGTIVIPIAIIMMAGSNIEEIAKLGTFGLGFQAMPHVFGQLPLGNIMQTLWFGMLFFAGLTSAVSIIQPLISFCEDDLAFSRPKAISTISIVTFIGSVISILGLAAGAVDELDFWGGSFLLVVLGTIQAFIFSFVLAKQKSETHPEENKAFAMLNDGAALKLPRFFRPIILYVCPIYLLVLLVSWMATNGLDVLLLTSVKPDEMVTFLGFECSKIAFTWSLRIFLVLVTILLNVAIAFAWKNGKANKGRKTTIKQVELGNS
;
A
#
# COMPACT_ATOMS: atom_id res chain seq x y z
N MET A 1 9.97 34.49 -4.60
CA MET A 1 8.57 33.99 -4.54
C MET A 1 8.50 32.97 -3.42
N LYS A 2 7.67 33.18 -2.39
CA LYS A 2 7.46 32.21 -1.30
C LYS A 2 6.78 31.00 -1.91
N ASN A 3 7.46 29.85 -2.01
CA ASN A 3 6.80 28.59 -2.33
C ASN A 3 5.83 28.26 -1.19
N SER A 4 4.55 28.59 -1.37
CA SER A 4 3.52 28.04 -0.52
C SER A 4 3.46 26.54 -0.80
N ARG A 5 3.46 25.72 0.25
CA ARG A 5 3.28 24.28 0.16
C ARG A 5 2.00 23.98 -0.62
N ASP A 6 2.05 22.97 -1.51
CA ASP A 6 0.86 22.51 -2.24
C ASP A 6 -0.25 22.13 -1.24
N ASN A 7 -1.50 22.41 -1.61
CA ASN A 7 -2.70 21.98 -0.88
C ASN A 7 -3.64 21.29 -1.86
N TRP A 8 -4.46 20.39 -1.37
CA TRP A 8 -5.52 19.78 -2.16
C TRP A 8 -6.49 20.83 -2.69
N SER A 9 -6.98 20.65 -3.91
CA SER A 9 -7.91 21.61 -4.50
C SER A 9 -9.34 21.42 -4.02
N SER A 10 -9.71 20.20 -3.62
CA SER A 10 -11.07 19.85 -3.20
C SER A 10 -11.10 18.68 -2.23
N LYS A 11 -12.14 18.59 -1.39
CA LYS A 11 -12.41 17.48 -0.47
C LYS A 11 -12.52 16.14 -1.22
N ILE A 12 -13.23 16.12 -2.36
CA ILE A 12 -13.34 14.93 -3.22
C ILE A 12 -11.97 14.51 -3.76
N GLY A 13 -11.09 15.46 -4.10
CA GLY A 13 -9.74 15.18 -4.56
C GLY A 13 -8.90 14.45 -3.53
N VAL A 14 -9.00 14.86 -2.26
CA VAL A 14 -8.34 14.16 -1.14
C VAL A 14 -8.88 12.74 -0.98
N ILE A 15 -10.20 12.60 -0.92
CA ILE A 15 -10.87 11.31 -0.75
C ILE A 15 -10.46 10.34 -1.87
N LEU A 16 -10.51 10.78 -3.13
CA LEU A 16 -10.11 9.95 -4.26
C LEU A 16 -8.61 9.65 -4.28
N ALA A 17 -7.75 10.56 -3.81
CA ALA A 17 -6.32 10.30 -3.73
C ALA A 17 -5.99 9.28 -2.65
N VAL A 18 -6.63 9.36 -1.47
CA VAL A 18 -6.46 8.36 -0.40
C VAL A 18 -7.10 7.04 -0.78
N ALA A 19 -8.30 7.05 -1.37
CA ALA A 19 -8.92 5.84 -1.91
C ALA A 19 -8.05 5.21 -3.01
N GLY A 20 -7.46 6.00 -3.92
CA GLY A 20 -6.56 5.50 -4.95
C GLY A 20 -5.21 5.00 -4.43
N SER A 21 -4.78 5.48 -3.25
CA SER A 21 -3.65 4.87 -2.55
C SER A 21 -4.02 3.51 -1.96
N ALA A 22 -5.22 3.39 -1.41
CA ALA A 22 -5.72 2.19 -0.77
C ALA A 22 -6.18 1.14 -1.80
N VAL A 23 -6.93 1.55 -2.84
CA VAL A 23 -7.37 0.65 -3.94
C VAL A 23 -6.20 0.40 -4.89
N GLY A 24 -5.42 -0.61 -4.56
CA GLY A 24 -4.22 -1.02 -5.28
C GLY A 24 -4.28 -2.46 -5.77
N LEU A 25 -3.11 -3.01 -6.08
CA LEU A 25 -2.98 -4.41 -6.50
C LEU A 25 -3.44 -5.38 -5.42
N GLY A 26 -3.32 -5.00 -4.16
CA GLY A 26 -3.73 -5.79 -3.02
C GLY A 26 -5.22 -6.19 -3.04
N ASN A 27 -6.09 -5.29 -3.47
CA ASN A 27 -7.54 -5.53 -3.52
C ASN A 27 -7.94 -6.62 -4.53
N PHE A 28 -7.22 -6.70 -5.65
CA PHE A 28 -7.57 -7.59 -6.77
C PHE A 28 -6.68 -8.83 -6.85
N LEU A 29 -5.50 -8.81 -6.25
CA LEU A 29 -4.55 -9.91 -6.30
C LEU A 29 -4.36 -10.57 -4.93
N ARG A 30 -4.07 -9.80 -3.87
CA ARG A 30 -3.77 -10.33 -2.54
C ARG A 30 -5.02 -10.74 -1.76
N PHE A 31 -6.05 -9.88 -1.70
CA PHE A 31 -7.27 -10.17 -0.97
C PHE A 31 -7.94 -11.48 -1.41
N PRO A 32 -8.13 -11.74 -2.72
CA PRO A 32 -8.75 -12.99 -3.14
C PRO A 32 -7.98 -14.23 -2.71
N VAL A 33 -6.64 -14.19 -2.74
CA VAL A 33 -5.79 -15.28 -2.23
C VAL A 33 -5.99 -15.45 -0.74
N GLN A 34 -5.90 -14.34 0.03
CA GLN A 34 -6.10 -14.39 1.48
C GLN A 34 -7.48 -14.92 1.86
N ALA A 35 -8.54 -14.47 1.18
CA ALA A 35 -9.89 -14.95 1.44
C ALA A 35 -10.03 -16.43 1.07
N ALA A 36 -9.54 -16.84 -0.10
CA ALA A 36 -9.64 -18.24 -0.55
C ALA A 36 -8.90 -19.20 0.39
N THR A 37 -7.71 -18.84 0.87
CA THR A 37 -6.89 -19.69 1.74
C THR A 37 -7.31 -19.68 3.21
N ASN A 38 -8.15 -18.73 3.62
CA ASN A 38 -8.60 -18.57 5.00
C ASN A 38 -10.13 -18.74 5.15
N GLY A 39 -10.72 -19.68 4.42
CA GLY A 39 -12.13 -20.09 4.60
C GLY A 39 -13.15 -19.29 3.78
N GLY A 40 -12.73 -18.61 2.70
CA GLY A 40 -13.63 -17.94 1.76
C GLY A 40 -14.51 -16.88 2.41
N GLY A 41 -15.83 -17.10 2.39
CA GLY A 41 -16.80 -16.18 2.99
C GLY A 41 -16.63 -15.99 4.51
N ALA A 42 -16.10 -16.98 5.22
CA ALA A 42 -15.83 -16.85 6.65
C ALA A 42 -14.77 -15.79 6.94
N PHE A 43 -13.78 -15.62 6.05
CA PHE A 43 -12.73 -14.60 6.17
C PHE A 43 -13.27 -13.16 6.16
N ILE A 44 -14.39 -12.91 5.47
CA ILE A 44 -14.98 -11.56 5.38
C ILE A 44 -15.41 -11.05 6.78
N ILE A 45 -15.82 -11.94 7.68
CA ILE A 45 -16.30 -11.56 9.03
C ILE A 45 -15.15 -11.00 9.88
N PRO A 46 -14.02 -11.72 10.11
CA PRO A 46 -12.85 -11.15 10.78
C PRO A 46 -12.28 -9.92 10.07
N TYR A 47 -12.33 -9.90 8.72
CA TYR A 47 -11.90 -8.73 7.95
C TYR A 47 -12.73 -7.49 8.29
N LEU A 48 -14.07 -7.58 8.29
CA LEU A 48 -14.94 -6.45 8.65
C LEU A 48 -14.77 -6.02 10.11
N ILE A 49 -14.58 -6.97 11.02
CA ILE A 49 -14.29 -6.68 12.43
C ILE A 49 -12.94 -5.97 12.57
N ALA A 50 -11.89 -6.46 11.92
CA ALA A 50 -10.59 -5.79 11.88
C ALA A 50 -10.66 -4.41 11.22
N PHE A 51 -11.45 -4.25 10.15
CA PHE A 51 -11.68 -2.96 9.51
C PHE A 51 -12.30 -1.95 10.49
N LEU A 52 -13.29 -2.35 11.29
CA LEU A 52 -13.96 -1.50 12.28
C LEU A 52 -13.08 -1.21 13.51
N LEU A 53 -12.34 -2.20 14.00
CA LEU A 53 -11.59 -2.09 15.26
C LEU A 53 -10.14 -1.59 15.08
N LEU A 54 -9.56 -1.80 13.92
CA LEU A 54 -8.18 -1.40 13.58
C LEU A 54 -8.15 -0.39 12.42
N GLY A 55 -8.72 -0.77 11.27
CA GLY A 55 -8.60 -0.01 10.03
C GLY A 55 -9.09 1.42 10.17
N ILE A 56 -10.34 1.61 10.59
CA ILE A 56 -10.93 2.94 10.79
C ILE A 56 -10.22 3.72 11.89
N PRO A 57 -10.03 3.19 13.12
CA PRO A 57 -9.33 3.91 14.19
C PRO A 57 -7.93 4.34 13.80
N LEU A 58 -7.13 3.47 13.22
CA LEU A 58 -5.76 3.79 12.84
C LEU A 58 -5.70 4.80 11.69
N SER A 59 -6.62 4.70 10.73
CA SER A 59 -6.77 5.71 9.68
C SER A 59 -7.04 7.10 10.27
N TRP A 60 -7.96 7.22 11.23
CA TRP A 60 -8.21 8.49 11.92
C TRP A 60 -6.99 9.03 12.66
N MET A 61 -6.21 8.15 13.30
CA MET A 61 -4.96 8.53 13.96
C MET A 61 -3.95 9.09 12.95
N GLU A 62 -3.73 8.40 11.83
CA GLU A 62 -2.78 8.84 10.79
C GLU A 62 -3.20 10.15 10.12
N TRP A 63 -4.48 10.32 9.81
CA TRP A 63 -4.99 11.59 9.30
C TRP A 63 -4.80 12.73 10.30
N THR A 64 -4.99 12.45 11.60
CA THR A 64 -4.77 13.43 12.66
C THR A 64 -3.30 13.82 12.76
N PHE A 65 -2.39 12.84 12.78
CA PHE A 65 -0.94 13.09 12.79
C PHE A 65 -0.50 13.87 11.57
N GLY A 66 -0.99 13.50 10.39
CA GLY A 66 -0.64 14.17 9.13
C GLY A 66 -1.10 15.62 9.10
N ARG A 67 -2.38 15.90 9.39
CA ARG A 67 -2.88 17.27 9.44
C ARG A 67 -2.13 18.12 10.47
N TYR A 68 -1.87 17.57 11.66
CA TYR A 68 -1.09 18.25 12.68
C TYR A 68 0.33 18.56 12.23
N ALA A 69 1.03 17.60 11.63
CA ALA A 69 2.37 17.80 11.09
C ALA A 69 2.39 18.86 9.98
N GLY A 70 1.40 18.82 9.08
CA GLY A 70 1.24 19.79 7.99
C GLY A 70 1.08 21.22 8.46
N MET A 71 0.31 21.46 9.52
CA MET A 71 0.18 22.77 10.17
C MET A 71 1.52 23.31 10.71
N HIS A 72 2.48 22.42 10.99
CA HIS A 72 3.83 22.77 11.46
C HIS A 72 4.89 22.71 10.35
N GLY A 73 4.49 22.57 9.08
CA GLY A 73 5.39 22.58 7.92
C GLY A 73 6.12 21.26 7.68
N HIS A 74 5.64 20.15 8.24
CA HIS A 74 6.19 18.82 8.04
C HIS A 74 5.19 17.92 7.30
N GLY A 75 5.66 17.17 6.30
CA GLY A 75 4.84 16.27 5.50
C GLY A 75 4.98 14.80 5.84
N THR A 76 5.80 14.45 6.85
CA THR A 76 6.19 13.07 7.11
C THR A 76 6.28 12.76 8.60
N ALA A 77 6.33 11.46 8.93
CA ALA A 77 6.35 10.99 10.31
C ALA A 77 7.54 11.49 11.15
N PRO A 78 8.78 11.66 10.64
CA PRO A 78 9.86 12.28 11.39
C PRO A 78 9.49 13.64 11.97
N GLY A 79 8.91 14.51 11.15
CA GLY A 79 8.43 15.81 11.58
C GLY A 79 7.22 15.74 12.51
N ALA A 80 6.25 14.88 12.21
CA ALA A 80 5.07 14.68 13.04
C ALA A 80 5.43 14.27 14.47
N PHE A 81 6.25 13.23 14.62
CA PHE A 81 6.65 12.72 15.94
C PHE A 81 7.53 13.72 16.68
N TYR A 82 8.42 14.40 15.97
CA TYR A 82 9.20 15.48 16.58
C TYR A 82 8.31 16.59 17.16
N GLN A 83 7.24 16.98 16.45
CA GLN A 83 6.29 18.00 16.93
C GLN A 83 5.47 17.53 18.13
N ILE A 84 5.12 16.24 18.19
CA ILE A 84 4.34 15.67 19.29
C ILE A 84 5.17 15.58 20.57
N PHE A 85 6.38 15.02 20.47
CA PHE A 85 7.23 14.77 21.63
C PHE A 85 8.11 15.95 22.03
N LYS A 86 8.39 16.87 21.08
CA LYS A 86 9.35 17.99 21.27
C LYS A 86 10.74 17.52 21.72
N ARG A 87 11.14 16.30 21.35
CA ARG A 87 12.39 15.66 21.71
C ARG A 87 13.20 15.23 20.47
N PRO A 88 14.54 15.41 20.45
CA PRO A 88 15.37 15.10 19.29
C PRO A 88 15.34 13.65 18.82
N TRP A 89 15.11 12.68 19.69
CA TRP A 89 15.05 11.27 19.34
C TRP A 89 13.79 10.91 18.54
N ALA A 90 12.69 11.64 18.74
CA ALA A 90 11.39 11.31 18.16
C ALA A 90 11.40 11.34 16.61
N LYS A 91 12.26 12.17 16.00
CA LYS A 91 12.41 12.18 14.54
C LYS A 91 12.95 10.85 13.98
N TYR A 92 13.82 10.17 14.74
CA TYR A 92 14.35 8.86 14.34
C TYR A 92 13.32 7.76 14.49
N LEU A 93 12.45 7.82 15.53
CA LEU A 93 11.30 6.95 15.60
C LEU A 93 10.37 7.15 14.39
N GLY A 94 10.20 8.41 13.95
CA GLY A 94 9.41 8.74 12.75
C GLY A 94 10.03 8.23 11.44
N SER A 95 11.33 7.86 11.41
CA SER A 95 11.93 7.26 10.20
C SER A 95 11.22 5.99 9.77
N LEU A 96 10.60 5.26 10.72
CA LEU A 96 9.76 4.09 10.43
C LEU A 96 8.60 4.40 9.47
N GLY A 97 8.12 5.65 9.39
CA GLY A 97 7.10 6.06 8.42
C GLY A 97 7.64 6.41 7.03
N LEU A 98 8.95 6.32 6.82
CA LEU A 98 9.58 6.49 5.50
C LEU A 98 10.18 5.17 4.97
N LEU A 99 10.45 4.20 5.84
CA LEU A 99 11.04 2.92 5.45
C LEU A 99 10.08 2.05 4.61
N PRO A 100 8.80 1.83 5.01
CA PRO A 100 7.88 1.06 4.19
C PRO A 100 7.75 1.60 2.76
N PRO A 101 7.41 2.88 2.53
CA PRO A 101 7.30 3.40 1.17
C PRO A 101 8.63 3.35 0.40
N LEU A 102 9.78 3.46 1.08
CA LEU A 102 11.09 3.34 0.44
C LEU A 102 11.33 1.90 -0.04
N PHE A 103 11.14 0.90 0.81
CA PHE A 103 11.37 -0.50 0.46
C PHE A 103 10.36 -1.00 -0.59
N ILE A 104 9.09 -0.63 -0.46
CA ILE A 104 8.07 -0.95 -1.46
C ILE A 104 8.41 -0.29 -2.81
N SER A 105 8.90 0.96 -2.83
CA SER A 105 9.24 1.66 -4.07
C SER A 105 10.32 0.93 -4.89
N PHE A 106 11.17 0.12 -4.26
CA PHE A 106 12.23 -0.64 -4.92
C PHE A 106 11.71 -1.75 -5.84
N TYR A 107 10.53 -2.31 -5.57
CA TYR A 107 9.98 -3.37 -6.41
C TYR A 107 8.64 -3.01 -7.09
N TYR A 108 7.86 -2.10 -6.50
CA TYR A 108 6.48 -1.87 -6.91
C TYR A 108 6.34 -1.35 -8.35
N ILE A 109 7.24 -0.46 -8.79
CA ILE A 109 7.21 0.05 -10.19
C ILE A 109 7.53 -1.08 -11.18
N PHE A 110 8.41 -2.01 -10.81
CA PHE A 110 8.71 -3.17 -11.64
C PHE A 110 7.48 -4.09 -11.78
N VAL A 111 6.82 -4.43 -10.68
CA VAL A 111 5.56 -5.18 -10.70
C VAL A 111 4.46 -4.44 -11.49
N GLN A 112 4.33 -3.12 -11.31
CA GLN A 112 3.41 -2.30 -12.09
C GLN A 112 3.72 -2.38 -13.60
N SER A 113 4.98 -2.49 -13.98
CA SER A 113 5.39 -2.60 -15.39
C SER A 113 4.94 -3.90 -16.04
N TRP A 114 4.83 -4.99 -15.28
CA TRP A 114 4.26 -6.25 -15.77
C TRP A 114 2.80 -6.05 -16.19
N ILE A 115 2.05 -5.28 -15.41
CA ILE A 115 0.64 -5.00 -15.69
C ILE A 115 0.51 -4.16 -16.96
N LEU A 116 1.37 -3.15 -17.15
CA LEU A 116 1.40 -2.37 -18.40
C LEU A 116 1.70 -3.26 -19.61
N ALA A 117 2.67 -4.17 -19.50
CA ALA A 117 3.01 -5.10 -20.57
C ALA A 117 1.84 -6.04 -20.90
N PHE A 118 1.20 -6.61 -19.88
CA PHE A 118 0.07 -7.52 -20.08
C PHE A 118 -1.19 -6.78 -20.58
N THR A 119 -1.36 -5.50 -20.21
CA THR A 119 -2.36 -4.62 -20.85
C THR A 119 -2.06 -4.48 -22.34
N TYR A 120 -0.83 -4.20 -22.72
CA TYR A 120 -0.40 -4.09 -24.13
C TYR A 120 -0.60 -5.43 -24.86
N TYR A 121 -0.17 -6.56 -24.30
CA TYR A 121 -0.36 -7.87 -24.90
C TYR A 121 -1.84 -8.28 -25.03
N SER A 122 -2.69 -7.81 -24.12
CA SER A 122 -4.15 -8.01 -24.23
C SER A 122 -4.72 -7.20 -25.40
N ILE A 123 -4.39 -5.90 -25.51
CA ILE A 123 -4.87 -5.02 -26.59
C ILE A 123 -4.44 -5.54 -27.95
N THR A 124 -3.19 -6.00 -28.08
CA THR A 124 -2.63 -6.51 -29.34
C THR A 124 -3.09 -7.92 -29.69
N GLY A 125 -3.84 -8.60 -28.82
CA GLY A 125 -4.28 -9.99 -29.01
C GLY A 125 -3.22 -11.05 -28.72
N LYS A 126 -1.98 -10.66 -28.46
CA LYS A 126 -0.87 -11.60 -28.17
C LYS A 126 -1.16 -12.49 -26.95
N LEU A 127 -1.77 -11.91 -25.90
CA LEU A 127 -2.10 -12.67 -24.70
C LEU A 127 -3.16 -13.75 -24.99
N MET A 128 -4.13 -13.46 -25.87
CA MET A 128 -5.12 -14.43 -26.31
C MET A 128 -4.49 -15.59 -27.10
N GLU A 129 -3.49 -15.31 -27.95
CA GLU A 129 -2.75 -16.36 -28.67
C GLU A 129 -2.04 -17.29 -27.68
N VAL A 130 -1.37 -16.71 -26.67
CA VAL A 130 -0.65 -17.46 -25.63
C VAL A 130 -1.59 -18.33 -24.81
N VAL A 131 -2.77 -17.80 -24.43
CA VAL A 131 -3.80 -18.55 -23.68
C VAL A 131 -4.36 -19.69 -24.52
N LYS A 132 -4.67 -19.47 -25.80
CA LYS A 132 -5.16 -20.53 -26.71
C LYS A 132 -4.13 -21.64 -26.94
N ALA A 133 -2.85 -21.32 -26.84
CA ALA A 133 -1.75 -22.29 -26.93
C ALA A 133 -1.48 -23.01 -25.58
N ASP A 134 -2.21 -22.70 -24.52
CA ASP A 134 -2.01 -23.17 -23.13
C ASP A 134 -0.59 -22.92 -22.58
N LYS A 135 0.01 -21.77 -22.96
CA LYS A 135 1.38 -21.39 -22.59
C LYS A 135 1.46 -20.17 -21.67
N ILE A 136 0.38 -19.83 -20.98
CA ILE A 136 0.33 -18.60 -20.16
C ILE A 136 1.34 -18.62 -19.01
N THR A 137 1.53 -19.78 -18.36
CA THR A 137 2.48 -19.94 -17.25
C THR A 137 3.92 -19.81 -17.75
N GLU A 138 4.26 -20.46 -18.85
CA GLU A 138 5.57 -20.36 -19.49
C GLU A 138 5.85 -18.90 -19.91
N PHE A 139 4.90 -18.29 -20.59
CA PHE A 139 5.01 -16.91 -21.06
C PHE A 139 5.21 -15.90 -19.92
N PHE A 140 4.46 -16.05 -18.80
CA PHE A 140 4.62 -15.19 -17.65
C PHE A 140 6.00 -15.35 -17.00
N ASN A 141 6.44 -16.60 -16.79
CA ASN A 141 7.74 -16.90 -16.21
C ASN A 141 8.88 -16.38 -17.10
N ASP A 142 8.82 -16.61 -18.41
CA ASP A 142 9.79 -16.08 -19.36
C ASP A 142 9.82 -14.55 -19.38
N TYR A 143 8.66 -13.91 -19.23
CA TYR A 143 8.58 -12.47 -19.18
C TYR A 143 9.28 -11.90 -17.94
N ILE A 144 8.96 -12.40 -16.75
CA ILE A 144 9.53 -11.90 -15.50
C ILE A 144 11.01 -12.24 -15.34
N MET A 145 11.46 -13.37 -15.93
CA MET A 145 12.87 -13.81 -15.95
C MET A 145 13.69 -13.17 -17.09
N LEU A 146 13.14 -12.13 -17.76
CA LEU A 146 13.80 -11.37 -18.82
C LEU A 146 14.11 -12.16 -20.11
N ASN A 147 13.50 -13.32 -20.31
CA ASN A 147 13.68 -14.17 -21.49
C ASN A 147 12.86 -13.69 -22.69
N THR A 148 11.68 -13.10 -22.46
CA THR A 148 10.84 -12.51 -23.50
C THR A 148 11.48 -11.23 -24.02
N LYS A 149 11.76 -11.14 -25.35
CA LYS A 149 12.48 -10.02 -25.96
C LYS A 149 11.64 -9.26 -27.00
N ILE A 150 11.89 -7.96 -27.09
CA ILE A 150 11.45 -7.08 -28.20
C ILE A 150 12.72 -6.57 -28.85
N GLY A 151 13.04 -7.11 -30.05
CA GLY A 151 14.35 -6.91 -30.65
C GLY A 151 15.47 -7.54 -29.78
N PRO A 152 16.55 -6.82 -29.48
CA PRO A 152 17.64 -7.32 -28.63
C PRO A 152 17.39 -7.15 -27.12
N VAL A 153 16.36 -6.39 -26.72
CA VAL A 153 16.14 -5.96 -25.34
C VAL A 153 15.05 -6.81 -24.68
N PRO A 154 15.22 -7.24 -23.41
CA PRO A 154 14.14 -7.87 -22.66
C PRO A 154 12.90 -6.97 -22.56
N ALA A 155 11.73 -7.50 -22.91
CA ALA A 155 10.47 -6.76 -22.89
C ALA A 155 10.17 -6.14 -21.53
N ALA A 156 10.44 -6.88 -20.44
CA ALA A 156 10.21 -6.41 -19.07
C ALA A 156 11.02 -5.13 -18.75
N ILE A 157 12.23 -5.00 -19.29
CA ILE A 157 13.05 -3.78 -19.10
C ILE A 157 12.45 -2.59 -19.85
N ILE A 158 11.96 -2.81 -21.08
CA ILE A 158 11.31 -1.74 -21.86
C ILE A 158 10.08 -1.22 -21.11
N PHE A 159 9.18 -2.10 -20.69
CA PHE A 159 7.99 -1.72 -19.96
C PHE A 159 8.30 -1.12 -18.59
N PHE A 160 9.36 -1.60 -17.91
CA PHE A 160 9.83 -0.99 -16.67
C PHE A 160 10.26 0.46 -16.89
N LEU A 161 11.08 0.75 -17.89
CA LEU A 161 11.54 2.11 -18.18
C LEU A 161 10.38 3.05 -18.54
N ILE A 162 9.41 2.57 -19.33
CA ILE A 162 8.20 3.34 -19.67
C ILE A 162 7.40 3.65 -18.41
N THR A 163 7.15 2.63 -17.57
CA THR A 163 6.38 2.78 -16.33
C THR A 163 7.09 3.71 -15.34
N PHE A 164 8.41 3.56 -15.21
CA PHE A 164 9.23 4.40 -14.35
C PHE A 164 9.21 5.88 -14.80
N ALA A 165 9.38 6.12 -16.10
CA ALA A 165 9.30 7.46 -16.68
C ALA A 165 7.89 8.09 -16.48
N CYS A 166 6.84 7.30 -16.67
CA CYS A 166 5.45 7.73 -16.47
C CYS A 166 5.19 8.16 -15.01
N ASN A 167 5.57 7.33 -14.03
CA ASN A 167 5.44 7.66 -12.61
C ASN A 167 6.25 8.91 -12.23
N THR A 168 7.50 9.02 -12.69
CA THR A 168 8.37 10.19 -12.45
C THR A 168 7.77 11.46 -13.05
N ALA A 169 7.23 11.38 -14.26
CA ALA A 169 6.56 12.51 -14.90
C ALA A 169 5.32 12.95 -14.12
N LEU A 170 4.47 12.03 -13.68
CA LEU A 170 3.29 12.35 -12.88
C LEU A 170 3.64 13.03 -11.55
N LEU A 171 4.65 12.53 -10.86
CA LEU A 171 5.14 13.13 -9.61
C LEU A 171 5.72 14.54 -9.82
N SER A 172 6.24 14.83 -11.03
CA SER A 172 6.78 16.16 -11.36
C SER A 172 5.73 17.27 -11.34
N PHE A 173 4.45 16.95 -11.60
CA PHE A 173 3.35 17.92 -11.59
C PHE A 173 2.85 18.28 -10.19
N GLY A 174 3.32 17.64 -9.13
CA GLY A 174 2.93 17.94 -7.75
C GLY A 174 1.66 17.23 -7.28
N VAL A 175 1.26 17.55 -6.05
CA VAL A 175 0.10 16.91 -5.41
C VAL A 175 -1.19 17.29 -6.15
N ARG A 176 -1.43 18.57 -6.36
CA ARG A 176 -2.67 19.08 -6.95
C ARG A 176 -2.81 18.76 -8.44
N LYS A 177 -1.78 19.04 -9.24
CA LYS A 177 -1.85 18.89 -10.71
C LYS A 177 -1.50 17.49 -11.19
N GLY A 178 -0.71 16.74 -10.41
CA GLY A 178 -0.32 15.36 -10.69
C GLY A 178 -1.26 14.38 -9.98
N ILE A 179 -1.01 14.14 -8.71
CA ILE A 179 -1.66 13.07 -7.94
C ILE A 179 -3.19 13.23 -7.89
N GLU A 180 -3.69 14.41 -7.52
CA GLU A 180 -5.13 14.65 -7.39
C GLU A 180 -5.86 14.50 -8.74
N ARG A 181 -5.28 15.05 -9.82
CA ARG A 181 -5.89 14.98 -11.15
C ARG A 181 -5.92 13.55 -11.68
N VAL A 182 -4.82 12.80 -11.50
CA VAL A 182 -4.77 11.40 -11.92
C VAL A 182 -5.81 10.58 -11.18
N ASN A 183 -5.91 10.72 -9.84
CA ASN A 183 -6.87 9.98 -9.06
C ASN A 183 -8.33 10.33 -9.39
N LYS A 184 -8.63 11.59 -9.71
CA LYS A 184 -9.97 12.00 -10.16
C LYS A 184 -10.42 11.31 -11.46
N VAL A 185 -9.49 10.88 -12.30
CA VAL A 185 -9.78 10.18 -13.56
C VAL A 185 -9.63 8.67 -13.38
N ALA A 186 -8.53 8.22 -12.81
CA ALA A 186 -8.19 6.81 -12.70
C ALA A 186 -9.17 6.03 -11.81
N MET A 187 -9.57 6.59 -10.65
CA MET A 187 -10.46 5.91 -9.71
C MET A 187 -11.85 5.61 -10.29
N PRO A 188 -12.58 6.57 -10.89
CA PRO A 188 -13.84 6.26 -11.54
C PRO A 188 -13.71 5.24 -12.67
N ILE A 189 -12.68 5.35 -13.51
CA ILE A 189 -12.43 4.39 -14.61
C ILE A 189 -12.20 2.99 -14.05
N LEU A 190 -11.34 2.86 -13.04
CA LEU A 190 -11.06 1.60 -12.36
C LEU A 190 -12.35 0.96 -11.82
N LEU A 191 -13.18 1.73 -11.11
CA LEU A 191 -14.43 1.22 -10.54
C LEU A 191 -15.41 0.78 -11.64
N ILE A 192 -15.54 1.55 -12.73
CA ILE A 192 -16.38 1.18 -13.88
C ILE A 192 -15.89 -0.11 -14.52
N MET A 193 -14.57 -0.25 -14.76
CA MET A 193 -13.99 -1.47 -15.33
C MET A 193 -14.25 -2.67 -14.42
N GLY A 194 -14.08 -2.50 -13.08
CA GLY A 194 -14.39 -3.53 -12.10
C GLY A 194 -15.86 -3.95 -12.11
N ILE A 195 -16.79 -2.98 -12.17
CA ILE A 195 -18.23 -3.27 -12.26
C ILE A 195 -18.56 -4.04 -13.54
N ILE A 196 -18.00 -3.67 -14.68
CA ILE A 196 -18.19 -4.40 -15.94
C ILE A 196 -17.70 -5.84 -15.81
N LEU A 197 -16.53 -6.05 -15.20
CA LEU A 197 -15.99 -7.38 -14.95
C LEU A 197 -16.88 -8.19 -14.00
N VAL A 198 -17.38 -7.59 -12.90
CA VAL A 198 -18.34 -8.27 -11.99
C VAL A 198 -19.57 -8.71 -12.74
N ILE A 199 -20.22 -7.81 -13.52
CA ILE A 199 -21.40 -8.15 -14.30
C ILE A 199 -21.10 -9.32 -15.24
N ARG A 200 -19.95 -9.32 -15.89
CA ARG A 200 -19.54 -10.41 -16.78
C ARG A 200 -19.30 -11.72 -16.06
N VAL A 201 -18.67 -11.68 -14.89
CA VAL A 201 -18.47 -12.87 -14.04
C VAL A 201 -19.80 -13.48 -13.62
N LEU A 202 -20.76 -12.68 -13.21
CA LEU A 202 -22.11 -13.14 -12.81
C LEU A 202 -22.89 -13.81 -13.95
N THR A 203 -22.48 -13.65 -15.21
CA THR A 203 -23.07 -14.31 -16.39
C THR A 203 -22.37 -15.61 -16.79
N ILE A 204 -21.32 -16.04 -16.09
CA ILE A 204 -20.59 -17.28 -16.37
C ILE A 204 -21.47 -18.48 -15.94
N PRO A 205 -21.62 -19.52 -16.77
CA PRO A 205 -22.33 -20.74 -16.38
C PRO A 205 -21.72 -21.35 -15.10
N ASN A 206 -22.57 -21.83 -14.22
CA ASN A 206 -22.21 -22.48 -12.94
C ASN A 206 -21.46 -21.59 -11.94
N ILE A 207 -21.42 -20.26 -12.13
CA ILE A 207 -20.73 -19.33 -11.22
C ILE A 207 -21.28 -19.40 -9.78
N GLY A 208 -22.50 -19.90 -9.60
CA GLY A 208 -23.15 -20.01 -8.30
C GLY A 208 -22.35 -20.78 -7.24
N GLN A 209 -21.58 -21.80 -7.63
CA GLN A 209 -20.72 -22.56 -6.72
C GLN A 209 -19.59 -21.68 -6.16
N GLY A 210 -18.94 -20.93 -7.04
CA GLY A 210 -17.88 -20.01 -6.63
C GLY A 210 -18.40 -18.83 -5.82
N LEU A 211 -19.58 -18.30 -6.16
CA LEU A 211 -20.25 -17.27 -5.35
C LEU A 211 -20.64 -17.82 -3.97
N ALA A 212 -21.14 -19.06 -3.90
CA ALA A 212 -21.46 -19.69 -2.61
C ALA A 212 -20.23 -19.81 -1.71
N TYR A 213 -19.06 -20.14 -2.27
CA TYR A 213 -17.83 -20.19 -1.50
C TYR A 213 -17.45 -18.83 -0.87
N MET A 214 -17.69 -17.74 -1.59
CA MET A 214 -17.39 -16.39 -1.12
C MET A 214 -18.48 -15.83 -0.19
N TRP A 215 -19.74 -16.10 -0.46
CA TRP A 215 -20.85 -15.42 0.22
C TRP A 215 -21.63 -16.30 1.21
N ASN A 216 -21.31 -17.62 1.28
CA ASN A 216 -21.90 -18.53 2.24
C ASN A 216 -20.83 -18.99 3.26
N PRO A 217 -20.67 -18.28 4.39
CA PRO A 217 -19.57 -18.51 5.29
C PRO A 217 -19.66 -19.86 6.02
N ASN A 218 -18.55 -20.59 6.06
CA ASN A 218 -18.38 -21.71 6.99
C ASN A 218 -17.93 -21.18 8.36
N PHE A 219 -18.85 -21.06 9.30
CA PHE A 219 -18.57 -20.47 10.60
C PHE A 219 -17.55 -21.26 11.46
N SER A 220 -17.28 -22.54 11.14
CA SER A 220 -16.26 -23.31 11.85
C SER A 220 -14.84 -22.70 11.69
N GLU A 221 -14.58 -22.06 10.54
CA GLU A 221 -13.28 -21.39 10.27
C GLU A 221 -13.00 -20.21 11.22
N LEU A 222 -14.04 -19.62 11.82
CA LEU A 222 -13.88 -18.53 12.79
C LEU A 222 -13.20 -18.97 14.11
N THR A 223 -13.12 -20.26 14.36
CA THR A 223 -12.39 -20.81 15.53
C THR A 223 -10.88 -20.84 15.29
N ASN A 224 -10.42 -20.70 14.05
CA ASN A 224 -9.02 -20.69 13.68
C ASN A 224 -8.39 -19.28 13.89
N PRO A 225 -7.46 -19.08 14.82
CA PRO A 225 -6.81 -17.79 15.06
C PRO A 225 -6.07 -17.24 13.84
N GLN A 226 -5.58 -18.09 12.94
CA GLN A 226 -4.84 -17.68 11.74
C GLN A 226 -5.73 -16.85 10.79
N VAL A 227 -7.03 -17.17 10.70
CA VAL A 227 -7.99 -16.42 9.90
C VAL A 227 -8.11 -14.97 10.39
N TRP A 228 -8.11 -14.75 11.70
CA TRP A 228 -8.14 -13.41 12.31
C TRP A 228 -6.85 -12.63 12.09
N LEU A 229 -5.69 -13.31 12.19
CA LEU A 229 -4.38 -12.71 11.94
C LEU A 229 -4.25 -12.30 10.47
N ALA A 230 -4.63 -13.18 9.55
CA ALA A 230 -4.61 -12.91 8.11
C ALA A 230 -5.54 -11.74 7.74
N ALA A 231 -6.74 -11.70 8.31
CA ALA A 231 -7.73 -10.64 8.08
C ALA A 231 -7.22 -9.28 8.56
N ALA A 232 -6.63 -9.21 9.76
CA ALA A 232 -6.05 -7.98 10.27
C ALA A 232 -4.86 -7.51 9.43
N GLY A 233 -3.96 -8.42 9.04
CA GLY A 233 -2.83 -8.13 8.15
C GLY A 233 -3.30 -7.59 6.78
N GLN A 234 -4.39 -8.15 6.23
CA GLN A 234 -4.99 -7.67 4.99
C GLN A 234 -5.53 -6.24 5.13
N VAL A 235 -6.22 -5.92 6.23
CA VAL A 235 -6.73 -4.56 6.48
C VAL A 235 -5.59 -3.53 6.55
N PHE A 236 -4.48 -3.85 7.19
CA PHE A 236 -3.31 -2.97 7.22
C PHE A 236 -2.77 -2.67 5.83
N PHE A 237 -2.55 -3.72 5.06
CA PHE A 237 -1.99 -3.59 3.72
C PHE A 237 -2.93 -2.81 2.80
N THR A 238 -4.20 -3.22 2.74
CA THR A 238 -5.16 -2.65 1.79
C THR A 238 -5.50 -1.19 2.06
N MET A 239 -5.53 -0.77 3.33
CA MET A 239 -5.79 0.63 3.69
C MET A 239 -4.55 1.52 3.68
N SER A 240 -3.39 1.01 3.26
CA SER A 240 -2.09 1.72 3.31
C SER A 240 -1.74 2.27 4.70
N LEU A 241 -2.15 1.56 5.78
CA LEU A 241 -1.89 1.95 7.17
C LEU A 241 -0.47 1.56 7.58
N GLY A 242 0.14 2.35 8.45
CA GLY A 242 1.51 2.10 8.88
C GLY A 242 2.57 2.36 7.79
N MET A 243 2.20 2.94 6.64
CA MET A 243 3.13 3.27 5.55
C MET A 243 3.57 4.73 5.56
N GLY A 244 3.00 5.58 6.42
CA GLY A 244 3.25 7.02 6.38
C GLY A 244 2.63 7.75 5.18
N ILE A 245 1.95 7.04 4.27
CA ILE A 245 1.32 7.60 3.06
C ILE A 245 0.12 8.46 3.44
N ILE A 246 -0.79 7.93 4.26
CA ILE A 246 -1.97 8.65 4.74
C ILE A 246 -1.54 9.89 5.53
N LEU A 247 -0.56 9.74 6.43
CA LEU A 247 0.02 10.85 7.18
C LEU A 247 0.54 11.94 6.22
N CYS A 248 1.27 11.55 5.17
CA CYS A 248 1.77 12.49 4.17
C CYS A 248 0.62 13.20 3.44
N TYR A 249 -0.38 12.48 2.98
CA TYR A 249 -1.53 13.07 2.27
C TYR A 249 -2.36 13.99 3.15
N ALA A 250 -2.60 13.60 4.40
CA ALA A 250 -3.29 14.43 5.38
C ALA A 250 -2.52 15.70 5.75
N SER A 251 -1.19 15.70 5.57
CA SER A 251 -0.37 16.89 5.83
C SER A 251 -0.58 18.04 4.84
N TYR A 252 -1.21 17.77 3.69
CA TYR A 252 -1.62 18.79 2.72
C TYR A 252 -3.07 19.31 2.93
N LEU A 253 -3.74 18.88 4.01
CA LEU A 253 -5.06 19.36 4.39
C LEU A 253 -4.98 20.76 5.01
N LYS A 254 -6.06 21.53 4.84
CA LYS A 254 -6.26 22.78 5.58
C LYS A 254 -6.57 22.48 7.06
N PRO A 255 -6.31 23.42 7.98
CA PRO A 255 -6.46 23.19 9.42
C PRO A 255 -7.81 22.64 9.88
N LYS A 256 -8.92 23.10 9.29
CA LYS A 256 -10.28 22.69 9.65
C LYS A 256 -10.95 21.79 8.60
N GLU A 257 -10.18 21.04 7.82
CA GLU A 257 -10.76 20.04 6.91
C GLU A 257 -11.19 18.79 7.67
N ASP A 258 -12.38 18.27 7.30
CA ASP A 258 -12.99 17.10 7.92
C ASP A 258 -12.18 15.84 7.62
N ILE A 259 -11.55 15.27 8.64
CA ILE A 259 -10.80 14.00 8.54
C ILE A 259 -11.66 12.78 8.86
N VAL A 260 -12.68 12.91 9.69
CA VAL A 260 -13.52 11.78 10.12
C VAL A 260 -14.30 11.21 8.94
N LEU A 261 -15.07 12.04 8.26
CA LEU A 261 -15.87 11.59 7.12
C LEU A 261 -15.02 11.28 5.90
N SER A 262 -13.95 12.06 5.67
CA SER A 262 -13.07 11.85 4.50
C SER A 262 -12.34 10.51 4.58
N SER A 263 -11.81 10.14 5.74
CA SER A 263 -11.16 8.84 5.93
C SER A 263 -12.14 7.66 5.87
N LEU A 264 -13.34 7.81 6.45
CA LEU A 264 -14.41 6.80 6.33
C LEU A 264 -14.80 6.56 4.87
N THR A 265 -14.97 7.64 4.10
CA THR A 265 -15.36 7.52 2.68
C THR A 265 -14.25 6.83 1.87
N ALA A 266 -12.98 7.19 2.10
CA ALA A 266 -11.86 6.53 1.44
C ALA A 266 -11.79 5.03 1.82
N GLY A 267 -11.93 4.71 3.11
CA GLY A 267 -11.94 3.33 3.60
C GLY A 267 -13.13 2.52 3.06
N ALA A 268 -14.33 3.09 3.01
CA ALA A 268 -15.51 2.44 2.44
C ALA A 268 -15.34 2.17 0.93
N THR A 269 -14.75 3.12 0.18
CA THR A 269 -14.42 2.92 -1.24
C THR A 269 -13.41 1.78 -1.42
N ASN A 270 -12.41 1.70 -0.55
CA ASN A 270 -11.45 0.60 -0.55
C ASN A 270 -12.14 -0.74 -0.26
N GLY A 271 -12.95 -0.83 0.80
CA GLY A 271 -13.67 -2.06 1.15
C GLY A 271 -14.63 -2.52 0.04
N PHE A 272 -15.30 -1.58 -0.64
CA PHE A 272 -16.12 -1.89 -1.81
C PHE A 272 -15.26 -2.47 -2.95
N ALA A 273 -14.14 -1.84 -3.30
CA ALA A 273 -13.26 -2.31 -4.36
C ALA A 273 -12.66 -3.69 -4.02
N GLU A 274 -12.36 -3.94 -2.76
CA GLU A 274 -11.74 -5.18 -2.31
C GLU A 274 -12.73 -6.34 -2.23
N ILE A 275 -13.80 -6.19 -1.45
CA ILE A 275 -14.75 -7.28 -1.21
C ILE A 275 -15.66 -7.46 -2.42
N ILE A 276 -16.28 -6.38 -2.90
CA ILE A 276 -17.30 -6.48 -3.95
C ILE A 276 -16.65 -6.67 -5.33
N LEU A 277 -15.66 -5.87 -5.69
CA LEU A 277 -15.03 -6.01 -7.00
C LEU A 277 -13.99 -7.14 -6.99
N GLY A 278 -12.91 -7.02 -6.23
CA GLY A 278 -11.81 -7.99 -6.21
C GLY A 278 -12.28 -9.39 -5.85
N GLY A 279 -13.01 -9.53 -4.74
CA GLY A 279 -13.53 -10.80 -4.26
C GLY A 279 -14.50 -11.47 -5.24
N THR A 280 -15.50 -10.72 -5.74
CA THR A 280 -16.51 -11.27 -6.65
C THR A 280 -15.96 -11.56 -8.05
N ILE A 281 -14.94 -10.83 -8.51
CA ILE A 281 -14.32 -11.14 -9.80
C ILE A 281 -13.46 -12.40 -9.70
N VAL A 282 -12.60 -12.50 -8.69
CA VAL A 282 -11.49 -13.44 -8.69
C VAL A 282 -11.85 -14.78 -8.03
N ILE A 283 -12.46 -14.75 -6.84
CA ILE A 283 -12.69 -15.97 -6.05
C ILE A 283 -13.65 -16.93 -6.76
N PRO A 284 -14.84 -16.50 -7.26
CA PRO A 284 -15.75 -17.40 -7.94
C PRO A 284 -15.14 -18.02 -9.20
N ILE A 285 -14.38 -17.25 -9.95
CA ILE A 285 -13.67 -17.74 -11.13
C ILE A 285 -12.64 -18.81 -10.74
N ALA A 286 -11.80 -18.53 -9.75
CA ALA A 286 -10.77 -19.45 -9.29
C ALA A 286 -11.40 -20.80 -8.85
N ILE A 287 -12.48 -20.76 -8.09
CA ILE A 287 -13.17 -21.98 -7.62
C ILE A 287 -13.75 -22.81 -8.77
N ILE A 288 -14.38 -22.19 -9.79
CA ILE A 288 -14.99 -22.94 -10.90
C ILE A 288 -13.93 -23.57 -11.81
N MET A 289 -12.89 -22.80 -12.13
CA MET A 289 -11.86 -23.27 -13.06
C MET A 289 -10.98 -24.36 -12.46
N MET A 290 -10.87 -24.37 -11.14
CA MET A 290 -10.16 -25.36 -10.37
C MET A 290 -11.11 -26.44 -9.83
N ALA A 291 -12.30 -26.62 -10.45
CA ALA A 291 -13.29 -27.63 -10.09
C ALA A 291 -12.68 -29.06 -10.18
N GLY A 292 -12.15 -29.54 -9.07
CA GLY A 292 -11.33 -30.76 -8.95
C GLY A 292 -9.95 -30.51 -8.37
N SER A 293 -9.47 -29.26 -8.32
CA SER A 293 -8.22 -28.87 -7.68
C SER A 293 -8.50 -28.34 -6.27
N ASN A 294 -7.63 -28.65 -5.34
CA ASN A 294 -7.73 -28.19 -3.95
C ASN A 294 -7.50 -26.69 -3.87
N ILE A 295 -8.17 -25.99 -2.92
CA ILE A 295 -7.90 -24.58 -2.56
C ILE A 295 -6.40 -24.33 -2.33
N GLU A 296 -5.68 -25.37 -1.88
CA GLU A 296 -4.21 -25.36 -1.77
C GLU A 296 -3.48 -25.06 -3.09
N GLU A 297 -4.06 -25.37 -4.24
CA GLU A 297 -3.45 -25.04 -5.53
C GLU A 297 -3.58 -23.56 -5.87
N ILE A 298 -4.71 -22.93 -5.50
CA ILE A 298 -4.88 -21.46 -5.59
C ILE A 298 -3.83 -20.76 -4.71
N ALA A 299 -3.61 -21.29 -3.51
CA ALA A 299 -2.58 -20.78 -2.60
C ALA A 299 -1.16 -20.91 -3.18
N LYS A 300 -0.86 -22.04 -3.86
CA LYS A 300 0.45 -22.30 -4.50
C LYS A 300 0.73 -21.35 -5.68
N LEU A 301 -0.30 -20.92 -6.41
CA LEU A 301 -0.14 -19.92 -7.47
C LEU A 301 0.30 -18.56 -6.89
N GLY A 302 -0.09 -18.27 -5.64
CA GLY A 302 0.19 -17.00 -4.99
C GLY A 302 -0.49 -15.80 -5.67
N THR A 303 -0.17 -14.64 -5.19
CA THR A 303 -0.79 -13.36 -5.62
C THR A 303 -0.60 -13.09 -7.12
N PHE A 304 0.62 -13.28 -7.63
CA PHE A 304 0.94 -12.98 -9.02
C PHE A 304 0.48 -14.09 -9.98
N GLY A 305 0.62 -15.37 -9.60
CA GLY A 305 0.15 -16.47 -10.42
C GLY A 305 -1.37 -16.42 -10.65
N LEU A 306 -2.14 -16.08 -9.62
CA LEU A 306 -3.58 -15.89 -9.76
C LEU A 306 -3.91 -14.76 -10.76
N GLY A 307 -3.25 -13.60 -10.64
CA GLY A 307 -3.53 -12.44 -11.47
C GLY A 307 -3.05 -12.53 -12.90
N PHE A 308 -1.88 -13.13 -13.14
CA PHE A 308 -1.20 -13.11 -14.43
C PHE A 308 -1.29 -14.44 -15.19
N GLN A 309 -1.65 -15.53 -14.53
CA GLN A 309 -1.78 -16.84 -15.16
C GLN A 309 -3.24 -17.32 -15.15
N ALA A 310 -3.85 -17.48 -13.96
CA ALA A 310 -5.20 -18.01 -13.85
C ALA A 310 -6.26 -17.08 -14.47
N MET A 311 -6.28 -15.81 -14.12
CA MET A 311 -7.29 -14.86 -14.61
C MET A 311 -7.28 -14.68 -16.14
N PRO A 312 -6.11 -14.47 -16.82
CA PRO A 312 -6.06 -14.42 -18.28
C PRO A 312 -6.52 -15.71 -18.94
N HIS A 313 -6.15 -16.86 -18.38
CA HIS A 313 -6.57 -18.17 -18.88
C HIS A 313 -8.10 -18.29 -18.90
N VAL A 314 -8.75 -17.95 -17.79
CA VAL A 314 -10.22 -17.98 -17.66
C VAL A 314 -10.89 -17.02 -18.63
N PHE A 315 -10.46 -15.76 -18.63
CA PHE A 315 -11.05 -14.77 -19.54
C PHE A 315 -10.88 -15.16 -21.00
N GLY A 316 -9.76 -15.82 -21.36
CA GLY A 316 -9.51 -16.30 -22.70
C GLY A 316 -10.47 -17.39 -23.17
N GLN A 317 -11.11 -18.13 -22.27
CA GLN A 317 -12.12 -19.14 -22.58
C GLN A 317 -13.54 -18.55 -22.74
N LEU A 318 -13.74 -17.30 -22.34
CA LEU A 318 -15.04 -16.64 -22.40
C LEU A 318 -15.26 -15.91 -23.75
N PRO A 319 -16.52 -15.74 -24.19
CA PRO A 319 -16.84 -14.81 -25.27
C PRO A 319 -16.30 -13.41 -24.95
N LEU A 320 -15.70 -12.76 -25.94
CA LEU A 320 -15.02 -11.46 -25.80
C LEU A 320 -13.80 -11.49 -24.84
N GLY A 321 -13.15 -12.64 -24.71
CA GLY A 321 -12.06 -12.85 -23.75
C GLY A 321 -10.93 -11.83 -23.87
N ASN A 322 -10.56 -11.40 -25.09
CA ASN A 322 -9.56 -10.36 -25.29
C ASN A 322 -9.96 -9.01 -24.64
N ILE A 323 -11.23 -8.64 -24.72
CA ILE A 323 -11.77 -7.44 -24.05
C ILE A 323 -11.72 -7.61 -22.52
N MET A 324 -12.07 -8.78 -22.03
CA MET A 324 -12.05 -9.07 -20.58
C MET A 324 -10.61 -9.02 -20.02
N GLN A 325 -9.65 -9.60 -20.73
CA GLN A 325 -8.23 -9.50 -20.38
C GLN A 325 -7.75 -8.03 -20.40
N THR A 326 -8.15 -7.26 -21.39
CA THR A 326 -7.80 -5.83 -21.49
C THR A 326 -8.41 -5.02 -20.34
N LEU A 327 -9.67 -5.27 -19.99
CA LEU A 327 -10.32 -4.62 -18.85
C LEU A 327 -9.64 -5.01 -17.53
N TRP A 328 -9.29 -6.28 -17.36
CA TRP A 328 -8.60 -6.77 -16.17
C TRP A 328 -7.25 -6.09 -15.96
N PHE A 329 -6.36 -6.17 -16.93
CA PHE A 329 -5.03 -5.57 -16.81
C PHE A 329 -5.08 -4.04 -16.85
N GLY A 330 -6.00 -3.43 -17.60
CA GLY A 330 -6.23 -1.99 -17.57
C GLY A 330 -6.70 -1.49 -16.19
N MET A 331 -7.62 -2.21 -15.55
CA MET A 331 -8.07 -1.92 -14.19
C MET A 331 -6.90 -2.03 -13.20
N LEU A 332 -6.13 -3.12 -13.26
CA LEU A 332 -4.94 -3.31 -12.43
C LEU A 332 -3.88 -2.23 -12.69
N PHE A 333 -3.73 -1.77 -13.95
CA PHE A 333 -2.79 -0.70 -14.26
C PHE A 333 -3.16 0.63 -13.58
N PHE A 334 -4.42 1.02 -13.61
CA PHE A 334 -4.87 2.22 -12.89
C PHE A 334 -4.72 2.05 -11.37
N ALA A 335 -5.04 0.89 -10.81
CA ALA A 335 -4.82 0.57 -9.40
C ALA A 335 -3.33 0.67 -9.03
N GLY A 336 -2.45 0.08 -9.84
CA GLY A 336 -1.00 0.14 -9.64
C GLY A 336 -0.45 1.56 -9.76
N LEU A 337 -0.93 2.35 -10.73
CA LEU A 337 -0.48 3.71 -10.98
C LEU A 337 -0.82 4.66 -9.82
N THR A 338 -2.05 4.61 -9.32
CA THR A 338 -2.50 5.46 -8.20
C THR A 338 -1.76 5.12 -6.92
N SER A 339 -1.49 3.85 -6.68
CA SER A 339 -0.71 3.39 -5.52
C SER A 339 0.78 3.74 -5.66
N ALA A 340 1.40 3.56 -6.83
CA ALA A 340 2.82 3.86 -7.05
C ALA A 340 3.17 5.32 -6.74
N VAL A 341 2.38 6.27 -7.26
CA VAL A 341 2.59 7.69 -6.98
C VAL A 341 2.38 8.03 -5.51
N SER A 342 1.46 7.32 -4.84
CA SER A 342 1.19 7.48 -3.41
C SER A 342 2.34 6.98 -2.54
N ILE A 343 2.95 5.85 -2.89
CA ILE A 343 4.09 5.25 -2.19
C ILE A 343 5.32 6.18 -2.25
N ILE A 344 5.57 6.82 -3.38
CA ILE A 344 6.77 7.66 -3.57
C ILE A 344 6.60 9.06 -2.96
N GLN A 345 5.37 9.59 -2.85
CA GLN A 345 5.13 10.96 -2.40
C GLN A 345 5.68 11.28 -0.98
N PRO A 346 5.60 10.41 0.05
CA PRO A 346 6.21 10.68 1.35
C PRO A 346 7.73 10.92 1.28
N LEU A 347 8.43 10.21 0.40
CA LEU A 347 9.88 10.37 0.21
C LEU A 347 10.20 11.72 -0.42
N ILE A 348 9.43 12.14 -1.43
CA ILE A 348 9.54 13.46 -2.05
C ILE A 348 9.23 14.54 -1.02
N SER A 349 8.15 14.38 -0.25
CA SER A 349 7.73 15.33 0.79
C SER A 349 8.81 15.52 1.86
N PHE A 350 9.48 14.44 2.29
CA PHE A 350 10.63 14.53 3.20
C PHE A 350 11.77 15.37 2.61
N CYS A 351 12.09 15.17 1.33
CA CYS A 351 13.11 15.96 0.65
C CYS A 351 12.73 17.44 0.53
N GLU A 352 11.47 17.75 0.22
CA GLU A 352 11.00 19.13 0.07
C GLU A 352 10.90 19.85 1.43
N ASP A 353 10.22 19.25 2.40
CA ASP A 353 9.86 19.88 3.68
C ASP A 353 11.03 19.88 4.66
N ASP A 354 11.72 18.76 4.84
CA ASP A 354 12.74 18.61 5.88
C ASP A 354 14.16 18.89 5.36
N LEU A 355 14.52 18.43 4.14
CA LEU A 355 15.81 18.75 3.51
C LEU A 355 15.81 20.09 2.75
N ALA A 356 14.64 20.70 2.56
CA ALA A 356 14.45 21.95 1.79
C ALA A 356 14.97 21.87 0.34
N PHE A 357 14.82 20.70 -0.30
CA PHE A 357 15.11 20.56 -1.71
C PHE A 357 14.04 21.25 -2.55
N SER A 358 14.42 21.77 -3.71
CA SER A 358 13.44 22.13 -4.73
C SER A 358 12.76 20.85 -5.27
N ARG A 359 11.52 20.96 -5.74
CA ARG A 359 10.80 19.80 -6.26
C ARG A 359 11.56 19.01 -7.33
N PRO A 360 12.17 19.63 -8.36
CA PRO A 360 12.97 18.87 -9.33
C PRO A 360 14.13 18.10 -8.69
N LYS A 361 14.81 18.71 -7.71
CA LYS A 361 15.90 18.05 -6.98
C LYS A 361 15.39 16.88 -6.13
N ALA A 362 14.26 17.05 -5.44
CA ALA A 362 13.64 16.00 -4.64
C ALA A 362 13.25 14.80 -5.53
N ILE A 363 12.59 15.06 -6.66
CA ILE A 363 12.19 14.02 -7.62
C ILE A 363 13.42 13.31 -8.18
N SER A 364 14.42 14.03 -8.68
CA SER A 364 15.64 13.41 -9.21
C SER A 364 16.33 12.54 -8.18
N THR A 365 16.45 13.01 -6.93
CA THR A 365 17.07 12.24 -5.84
C THR A 365 16.29 10.95 -5.58
N ILE A 366 14.98 11.05 -5.39
CA ILE A 366 14.15 9.87 -5.08
C ILE A 366 14.05 8.93 -6.28
N SER A 367 13.95 9.46 -7.52
CA SER A 367 13.97 8.62 -8.72
C SER A 367 15.27 7.83 -8.85
N ILE A 368 16.43 8.43 -8.57
CA ILE A 368 17.72 7.72 -8.59
C ILE A 368 17.74 6.62 -7.54
N VAL A 369 17.33 6.92 -6.30
CA VAL A 369 17.29 5.93 -5.20
C VAL A 369 16.35 4.79 -5.53
N THR A 370 15.14 5.09 -5.99
CA THR A 370 14.14 4.09 -6.39
C THR A 370 14.62 3.26 -7.58
N PHE A 371 15.27 3.88 -8.58
CA PHE A 371 15.81 3.17 -9.73
C PHE A 371 16.88 2.16 -9.33
N ILE A 372 17.83 2.57 -8.49
CA ILE A 372 18.88 1.67 -7.97
C ILE A 372 18.26 0.50 -7.19
N GLY A 373 17.30 0.77 -6.30
CA GLY A 373 16.58 -0.28 -5.59
C GLY A 373 15.79 -1.22 -6.52
N SER A 374 15.18 -0.67 -7.58
CA SER A 374 14.47 -1.46 -8.59
C SER A 374 15.42 -2.37 -9.38
N VAL A 375 16.62 -1.91 -9.72
CA VAL A 375 17.63 -2.77 -10.38
C VAL A 375 18.00 -3.95 -9.49
N ILE A 376 18.20 -3.72 -8.18
CA ILE A 376 18.47 -4.80 -7.21
C ILE A 376 17.29 -5.79 -7.18
N SER A 377 16.05 -5.31 -7.18
CA SER A 377 14.84 -6.16 -7.18
C SER A 377 14.71 -6.97 -8.46
N ILE A 378 15.00 -6.36 -9.62
CA ILE A 378 14.95 -7.03 -10.93
C ILE A 378 16.00 -8.16 -10.99
N LEU A 379 17.24 -7.85 -10.63
CA LEU A 379 18.34 -8.81 -10.68
C LEU A 379 18.19 -9.93 -9.65
N GLY A 380 17.61 -9.62 -8.50
CA GLY A 380 17.39 -10.58 -7.41
C GLY A 380 16.02 -11.26 -7.44
N LEU A 381 15.20 -11.07 -8.49
CA LEU A 381 13.85 -11.64 -8.53
C LEU A 381 13.85 -13.16 -8.34
N ALA A 382 14.67 -13.88 -9.10
CA ALA A 382 14.79 -15.31 -9.02
C ALA A 382 15.30 -15.81 -7.64
N ALA A 383 16.00 -14.96 -6.91
CA ALA A 383 16.51 -15.25 -5.57
C ALA A 383 15.55 -14.82 -4.43
N GLY A 384 14.35 -14.29 -4.75
CA GLY A 384 13.34 -13.91 -3.77
C GLY A 384 13.49 -12.47 -3.23
N ALA A 385 14.18 -11.57 -3.95
CA ALA A 385 14.37 -10.19 -3.51
C ALA A 385 13.05 -9.43 -3.32
N VAL A 386 12.07 -9.65 -4.20
CA VAL A 386 10.77 -8.99 -4.11
C VAL A 386 10.00 -9.43 -2.87
N ASP A 387 10.03 -10.74 -2.56
CA ASP A 387 9.34 -11.28 -1.38
C ASP A 387 9.95 -10.74 -0.07
N GLU A 388 11.28 -10.64 0.00
CA GLU A 388 11.96 -10.10 1.17
C GLU A 388 11.71 -8.59 1.35
N LEU A 389 11.68 -7.82 0.25
CA LEU A 389 11.33 -6.40 0.28
C LEU A 389 9.87 -6.18 0.68
N ASP A 390 8.95 -7.01 0.18
CA ASP A 390 7.52 -6.95 0.55
C ASP A 390 7.30 -7.36 2.01
N PHE A 391 8.05 -8.36 2.49
CA PHE A 391 8.00 -8.74 3.90
C PHE A 391 8.35 -7.55 4.82
N TRP A 392 9.48 -6.87 4.57
CA TRP A 392 9.88 -5.73 5.38
C TRP A 392 9.01 -4.50 5.15
N GLY A 393 8.79 -4.10 3.90
CA GLY A 393 8.08 -2.88 3.54
C GLY A 393 6.56 -3.01 3.55
N GLY A 394 6.04 -4.13 3.05
CA GLY A 394 4.60 -4.36 2.85
C GLY A 394 3.90 -5.16 3.96
N SER A 395 4.64 -5.67 4.96
CA SER A 395 4.06 -6.50 6.02
C SER A 395 4.55 -6.11 7.42
N PHE A 396 5.80 -6.37 7.75
CA PHE A 396 6.30 -6.25 9.13
C PHE A 396 6.33 -4.80 9.64
N LEU A 397 7.00 -3.90 8.91
CA LEU A 397 7.14 -2.51 9.36
C LEU A 397 5.82 -1.75 9.41
N LEU A 398 4.81 -2.15 8.65
CA LEU A 398 3.46 -1.57 8.71
C LEU A 398 2.85 -1.76 10.08
N VAL A 399 2.86 -3.01 10.57
CA VAL A 399 2.26 -3.35 11.88
C VAL A 399 3.05 -2.69 13.01
N VAL A 400 4.39 -2.66 12.90
CA VAL A 400 5.26 -1.99 13.88
C VAL A 400 4.93 -0.49 13.96
N LEU A 401 4.92 0.21 12.83
CA LEU A 401 4.61 1.65 12.82
C LEU A 401 3.18 1.93 13.27
N GLY A 402 2.19 1.15 12.78
CA GLY A 402 0.79 1.29 13.19
C GLY A 402 0.60 1.11 14.70
N THR A 403 1.30 0.13 15.29
CA THR A 403 1.32 -0.08 16.74
C THR A 403 1.88 1.15 17.47
N ILE A 404 3.04 1.65 17.03
CA ILE A 404 3.66 2.84 17.61
C ILE A 404 2.73 4.06 17.51
N GLN A 405 2.09 4.27 16.36
CA GLN A 405 1.14 5.37 16.15
C GLN A 405 -0.08 5.26 17.07
N ALA A 406 -0.64 4.06 17.22
CA ALA A 406 -1.74 3.81 18.14
C ALA A 406 -1.35 4.13 19.60
N PHE A 407 -0.15 3.71 20.02
CA PHE A 407 0.35 4.02 21.37
C PHE A 407 0.60 5.53 21.55
N ILE A 408 1.18 6.22 20.56
CA ILE A 408 1.41 7.68 20.63
C ILE A 408 0.07 8.41 20.73
N PHE A 409 -0.92 8.04 19.93
CA PHE A 409 -2.24 8.67 19.95
C PHE A 409 -2.93 8.47 21.31
N SER A 410 -2.97 7.23 21.79
CA SER A 410 -3.74 6.83 22.97
C SER A 410 -3.07 7.24 24.28
N PHE A 411 -1.75 7.13 24.37
CA PHE A 411 -1.05 7.30 25.65
C PHE A 411 -0.20 8.57 25.75
N VAL A 412 0.04 9.26 24.61
CA VAL A 412 0.75 10.54 24.61
C VAL A 412 -0.19 11.70 24.33
N LEU A 413 -0.88 11.69 23.17
CA LEU A 413 -1.76 12.80 22.80
C LEU A 413 -3.05 12.84 23.61
N ALA A 414 -3.68 11.68 23.87
CA ALA A 414 -4.93 11.65 24.64
C ALA A 414 -4.76 12.00 26.14
N LYS A 415 -3.52 12.01 26.67
CA LYS A 415 -3.22 12.50 28.02
C LYS A 415 -3.01 14.02 28.08
N GLN A 416 -2.81 14.69 26.94
CA GLN A 416 -2.64 16.13 26.90
C GLN A 416 -4.00 16.81 26.80
N LYS A 417 -4.17 17.95 27.48
CA LYS A 417 -5.35 18.80 27.32
C LYS A 417 -5.26 19.56 26.00
N SER A 418 -6.41 19.79 25.39
CA SER A 418 -6.49 20.65 24.21
C SER A 418 -6.39 22.12 24.63
N GLU A 419 -5.64 22.90 23.86
CA GLU A 419 -5.53 24.36 24.04
C GLU A 419 -6.77 25.07 23.51
N THR A 420 -7.43 24.50 22.46
CA THR A 420 -8.60 25.08 21.82
C THR A 420 -9.92 24.60 22.41
N HIS A 421 -9.95 23.41 23.01
CA HIS A 421 -11.11 22.75 23.62
C HIS A 421 -10.72 22.16 24.97
N PRO A 422 -10.67 22.97 26.06
CA PRO A 422 -10.19 22.53 27.39
C PRO A 422 -10.98 21.37 27.98
N GLU A 423 -12.22 21.16 27.55
CA GLU A 423 -13.11 20.06 27.92
C GLU A 423 -12.76 18.71 27.26
N GLU A 424 -11.99 18.74 26.18
CA GLU A 424 -11.52 17.54 25.48
C GLU A 424 -10.01 17.33 25.63
N ASN A 425 -9.59 16.06 25.53
CA ASN A 425 -8.15 15.80 25.37
C ASN A 425 -7.69 16.18 23.95
N LYS A 426 -6.40 16.45 23.81
CA LYS A 426 -5.80 16.96 22.56
C LYS A 426 -6.04 16.04 21.36
N ALA A 427 -6.00 14.71 21.56
CA ALA A 427 -6.18 13.74 20.49
C ALA A 427 -7.57 13.85 19.85
N PHE A 428 -8.64 13.83 20.67
CA PHE A 428 -10.00 13.90 20.14
C PHE A 428 -10.42 15.31 19.72
N ALA A 429 -9.90 16.34 20.38
CA ALA A 429 -10.09 17.70 19.91
C ALA A 429 -9.52 17.89 18.50
N MET A 430 -8.28 17.40 18.26
CA MET A 430 -7.68 17.44 16.93
C MET A 430 -8.45 16.60 15.91
N LEU A 431 -8.98 15.44 16.29
CA LEU A 431 -9.75 14.58 15.40
C LEU A 431 -11.10 15.22 15.00
N ASN A 432 -11.79 15.83 15.96
CA ASN A 432 -13.11 16.43 15.76
C ASN A 432 -13.06 17.85 15.16
N ASP A 433 -11.89 18.49 15.11
CA ASP A 433 -11.76 19.84 14.56
C ASP A 433 -12.08 19.85 13.06
N GLY A 434 -13.12 20.61 12.69
CA GLY A 434 -13.66 20.68 11.33
C GLY A 434 -14.48 19.46 10.87
N ALA A 435 -14.75 18.49 11.76
CA ALA A 435 -15.52 17.30 11.42
C ALA A 435 -17.01 17.61 11.26
N ALA A 436 -17.60 17.27 10.10
CA ALA A 436 -19.03 17.34 9.84
C ALA A 436 -19.81 16.33 10.71
N LEU A 437 -19.23 15.15 10.93
CA LEU A 437 -19.70 14.12 11.85
C LEU A 437 -18.69 14.00 12.97
N LYS A 438 -19.09 14.42 14.19
CA LYS A 438 -18.24 14.20 15.36
C LYS A 438 -18.08 12.71 15.62
N LEU A 439 -16.91 12.31 16.09
CA LEU A 439 -16.62 10.93 16.44
C LEU A 439 -17.63 10.40 17.47
N PRO A 440 -18.36 9.30 17.17
CA PRO A 440 -19.26 8.68 18.13
C PRO A 440 -18.54 8.26 19.41
N ARG A 441 -19.16 8.51 20.56
CA ARG A 441 -18.52 8.27 21.88
C ARG A 441 -18.04 6.84 22.09
N PHE A 442 -18.71 5.84 21.49
CA PHE A 442 -18.33 4.44 21.62
C PHE A 442 -17.01 4.11 20.93
N PHE A 443 -16.55 4.90 19.93
CA PHE A 443 -15.23 4.71 19.34
C PHE A 443 -14.07 5.16 20.25
N ARG A 444 -14.32 6.01 21.24
CA ARG A 444 -13.25 6.48 22.14
C ARG A 444 -12.53 5.32 22.86
N PRO A 445 -13.21 4.38 23.54
CA PRO A 445 -12.54 3.23 24.13
C PRO A 445 -11.90 2.30 23.09
N ILE A 446 -12.49 2.18 21.89
CA ILE A 446 -11.89 1.37 20.82
C ILE A 446 -10.54 1.97 20.41
N ILE A 447 -10.48 3.27 20.17
CA ILE A 447 -9.25 3.99 19.80
C ILE A 447 -8.21 3.92 20.91
N LEU A 448 -8.63 4.14 22.18
CA LEU A 448 -7.69 4.26 23.30
C LEU A 448 -7.14 2.93 23.79
N TYR A 449 -7.92 1.86 23.72
CA TYR A 449 -7.57 0.59 24.36
C TYR A 449 -7.65 -0.60 23.41
N VAL A 450 -8.76 -0.77 22.68
CA VAL A 450 -8.96 -1.97 21.85
C VAL A 450 -7.95 -2.00 20.71
N CYS A 451 -7.82 -0.92 19.96
CA CYS A 451 -6.92 -0.84 18.82
C CYS A 451 -5.43 -1.05 19.22
N PRO A 452 -4.84 -0.34 20.20
CA PRO A 452 -3.45 -0.59 20.61
C PRO A 452 -3.21 -2.00 21.17
N ILE A 453 -4.15 -2.53 21.95
CA ILE A 453 -4.03 -3.87 22.53
C ILE A 453 -4.10 -4.93 21.41
N TYR A 454 -5.06 -4.80 20.48
CA TYR A 454 -5.20 -5.71 19.36
C TYR A 454 -3.92 -5.74 18.50
N LEU A 455 -3.34 -4.58 18.19
CA LEU A 455 -2.09 -4.47 17.46
C LEU A 455 -0.92 -5.13 18.19
N LEU A 456 -0.83 -4.93 19.49
CA LEU A 456 0.20 -5.58 20.30
C LEU A 456 0.02 -7.10 20.31
N VAL A 457 -1.22 -7.58 20.47
CA VAL A 457 -1.54 -9.02 20.41
C VAL A 457 -1.17 -9.60 19.05
N LEU A 458 -1.51 -8.92 17.95
CA LEU A 458 -1.11 -9.32 16.60
C LEU A 458 0.40 -9.48 16.47
N LEU A 459 1.15 -8.46 16.89
CA LEU A 459 2.60 -8.46 16.78
C LEU A 459 3.24 -9.57 17.62
N VAL A 460 2.78 -9.74 18.88
CA VAL A 460 3.28 -10.77 19.79
C VAL A 460 2.91 -12.17 19.29
N SER A 461 1.67 -12.37 18.85
CA SER A 461 1.21 -13.67 18.31
C SER A 461 2.02 -14.04 17.05
N TRP A 462 2.23 -13.10 16.13
CA TRP A 462 3.04 -13.34 14.95
C TRP A 462 4.49 -13.70 15.34
N MET A 463 5.09 -12.96 16.27
CA MET A 463 6.45 -13.25 16.75
C MET A 463 6.55 -14.65 17.38
N ALA A 464 5.53 -15.08 18.12
CA ALA A 464 5.50 -16.38 18.79
C ALA A 464 5.26 -17.56 17.83
N THR A 465 4.52 -17.34 16.72
CA THR A 465 4.16 -18.43 15.80
C THR A 465 5.17 -18.59 14.65
N ASN A 466 5.50 -17.51 13.97
CA ASN A 466 6.28 -17.55 12.72
C ASN A 466 7.43 -16.53 12.70
N GLY A 467 7.36 -15.50 13.57
CA GLY A 467 8.23 -14.32 13.44
C GLY A 467 9.70 -14.66 13.64
N LEU A 468 10.04 -15.46 14.63
CA LEU A 468 11.43 -15.84 14.90
C LEU A 468 12.01 -16.67 13.74
N ASP A 469 11.24 -17.60 13.19
CA ASP A 469 11.68 -18.45 12.08
C ASP A 469 11.94 -17.64 10.82
N VAL A 470 11.08 -16.68 10.52
CA VAL A 470 11.26 -15.76 9.38
C VAL A 470 12.44 -14.82 9.60
N LEU A 471 12.57 -14.24 10.80
CA LEU A 471 13.66 -13.31 11.11
C LEU A 471 15.03 -13.98 11.13
N LEU A 472 15.12 -15.22 11.64
CA LEU A 472 16.37 -15.98 11.74
C LEU A 472 16.61 -16.89 10.54
N LEU A 473 15.66 -16.97 9.58
CA LEU A 473 15.70 -17.85 8.40
C LEU A 473 15.81 -19.35 8.75
N THR A 474 15.27 -19.75 9.91
CA THR A 474 15.35 -21.16 10.36
C THR A 474 14.47 -22.08 9.52
N SER A 475 13.45 -21.53 8.83
CA SER A 475 12.59 -22.26 7.88
C SER A 475 13.23 -22.50 6.51
N VAL A 476 14.33 -21.81 6.19
CA VAL A 476 15.06 -21.98 4.92
C VAL A 476 16.06 -23.12 5.05
N LYS A 477 16.02 -24.06 4.11
CA LYS A 477 16.97 -25.19 4.13
C LYS A 477 18.41 -24.69 3.93
N PRO A 478 19.40 -25.21 4.68
CA PRO A 478 20.79 -24.75 4.59
C PRO A 478 21.43 -24.94 3.21
N ASP A 479 20.98 -25.95 2.47
CA ASP A 479 21.43 -26.34 1.13
C ASP A 479 20.59 -25.73 0.00
N GLU A 480 19.59 -24.89 0.32
CA GLU A 480 18.75 -24.25 -0.69
C GLU A 480 19.56 -23.20 -1.47
N MET A 481 19.72 -23.48 -2.77
CA MET A 481 20.46 -22.62 -3.69
C MET A 481 19.49 -21.79 -4.53
N VAL A 482 19.91 -20.58 -4.86
CA VAL A 482 19.18 -19.63 -5.73
C VAL A 482 20.12 -19.04 -6.77
N THR A 483 19.56 -18.65 -7.91
CA THR A 483 20.35 -18.02 -8.98
C THR A 483 20.29 -16.50 -8.84
N PHE A 484 21.47 -15.87 -8.72
CA PHE A 484 21.61 -14.42 -8.73
C PHE A 484 22.67 -14.02 -9.77
N LEU A 485 22.31 -13.18 -10.73
CA LEU A 485 23.18 -12.75 -11.83
C LEU A 485 23.80 -13.91 -12.63
N GLY A 486 23.10 -15.06 -12.73
CA GLY A 486 23.61 -16.25 -13.42
C GLY A 486 24.54 -17.13 -12.57
N PHE A 487 24.80 -16.78 -11.32
CA PHE A 487 25.59 -17.57 -10.37
C PHE A 487 24.68 -18.23 -9.34
N GLU A 488 24.97 -19.48 -8.99
CA GLU A 488 24.32 -20.14 -7.86
C GLU A 488 24.91 -19.65 -6.55
N CYS A 489 24.05 -19.28 -5.62
CA CYS A 489 24.44 -18.88 -4.26
C CYS A 489 23.44 -19.42 -3.24
N SER A 490 23.87 -19.55 -1.98
CA SER A 490 22.97 -19.95 -0.90
C SER A 490 21.86 -18.91 -0.72
N LYS A 491 20.60 -19.37 -0.64
CA LYS A 491 19.43 -18.52 -0.38
C LYS A 491 19.58 -17.75 0.93
N ILE A 492 20.12 -18.40 1.97
CA ILE A 492 20.39 -17.75 3.27
C ILE A 492 21.39 -16.61 3.09
N ALA A 493 22.49 -16.82 2.37
CA ALA A 493 23.52 -15.81 2.17
C ALA A 493 22.97 -14.62 1.34
N PHE A 494 22.18 -14.89 0.29
CA PHE A 494 21.52 -13.85 -0.50
C PHE A 494 20.58 -13.02 0.37
N THR A 495 19.70 -13.67 1.14
CA THR A 495 18.71 -13.00 1.99
C THR A 495 19.40 -12.12 3.06
N TRP A 496 20.44 -12.64 3.73
CA TRP A 496 21.21 -11.81 4.68
C TRP A 496 21.92 -10.63 4.00
N SER A 497 22.46 -10.82 2.81
CA SER A 497 23.08 -9.71 2.05
C SER A 497 22.07 -8.61 1.73
N LEU A 498 20.84 -8.99 1.33
CA LEU A 498 19.75 -8.04 1.09
C LEU A 498 19.32 -7.35 2.39
N ARG A 499 19.21 -8.06 3.51
CA ARG A 499 18.92 -7.46 4.83
C ARG A 499 19.98 -6.47 5.27
N ILE A 500 21.25 -6.78 5.08
CA ILE A 500 22.37 -5.84 5.35
C ILE A 500 22.21 -4.59 4.48
N PHE A 501 21.88 -4.75 3.20
CA PHE A 501 21.57 -3.62 2.33
C PHE A 501 20.43 -2.75 2.88
N LEU A 502 19.31 -3.35 3.33
CA LEU A 502 18.18 -2.62 3.92
C LEU A 502 18.57 -1.88 5.22
N VAL A 503 19.41 -2.48 6.05
CA VAL A 503 19.96 -1.83 7.25
C VAL A 503 20.83 -0.63 6.86
N LEU A 504 21.69 -0.75 5.86
CA LEU A 504 22.50 0.36 5.35
C LEU A 504 21.62 1.50 4.81
N VAL A 505 20.58 1.19 4.04
CA VAL A 505 19.58 2.17 3.57
C VAL A 505 18.90 2.86 4.75
N THR A 506 18.55 2.11 5.79
CA THR A 506 17.96 2.67 7.03
C THR A 506 18.92 3.62 7.75
N ILE A 507 20.20 3.27 7.84
CA ILE A 507 21.23 4.13 8.42
C ILE A 507 21.37 5.41 7.60
N LEU A 508 21.47 5.32 6.28
CA LEU A 508 21.57 6.48 5.39
C LEU A 508 20.36 7.40 5.50
N LEU A 509 19.14 6.85 5.60
CA LEU A 509 17.95 7.65 5.84
C LEU A 509 18.02 8.38 7.18
N ASN A 510 18.45 7.72 8.25
CA ASN A 510 18.59 8.36 9.57
C ASN A 510 19.71 9.43 9.60
N VAL A 511 20.79 9.25 8.83
CA VAL A 511 21.81 10.29 8.62
C VAL A 511 21.20 11.48 7.87
N ALA A 512 20.39 11.26 6.83
CA ALA A 512 19.69 12.33 6.12
C ALA A 512 18.72 13.09 7.04
N ILE A 513 18.00 12.38 7.93
CA ILE A 513 17.14 12.99 8.96
C ILE A 513 17.99 13.83 9.94
N ALA A 514 19.11 13.29 10.43
CA ALA A 514 20.01 14.04 11.31
C ALA A 514 20.52 15.33 10.66
N PHE A 515 20.92 15.24 9.39
CA PHE A 515 21.39 16.38 8.59
C PHE A 515 20.29 17.45 8.41
N ALA A 516 19.04 17.03 8.10
CA ALA A 516 17.91 17.94 7.95
C ALA A 516 17.68 18.79 9.20
N TRP A 517 17.79 18.20 10.39
CA TRP A 517 17.60 18.90 11.67
C TRP A 517 18.82 19.71 12.12
N LYS A 518 20.05 19.26 11.83
CA LYS A 518 21.29 19.96 12.19
C LYS A 518 21.44 21.28 11.41
N ASN A 519 21.13 21.30 10.14
CA ASN A 519 21.30 22.47 9.29
C ASN A 519 20.17 23.51 9.42
N GLY A 520 19.25 23.35 10.37
CA GLY A 520 18.17 24.29 10.65
C GLY A 520 17.16 24.46 9.51
N LYS A 521 17.24 23.64 8.47
CA LYS A 521 16.35 23.69 7.31
C LYS A 521 14.94 23.21 7.68
N ALA A 522 14.84 22.18 8.51
CA ALA A 522 13.57 21.76 9.12
C ALA A 522 12.94 22.82 10.04
N ASN A 523 13.72 23.79 10.53
CA ASN A 523 13.27 24.88 11.42
C ASN A 523 12.93 26.19 10.69
N LYS A 524 13.49 26.45 9.53
CA LYS A 524 13.30 27.75 8.82
C LYS A 524 11.93 27.90 8.19
N GLY A 525 11.28 26.83 7.77
CA GLY A 525 9.89 26.83 7.30
C GLY A 525 8.88 27.15 8.40
N ARG A 526 9.18 26.80 9.65
CA ARG A 526 8.31 26.95 10.83
C ARG A 526 7.88 28.36 11.17
N LYS A 527 8.82 29.31 11.17
CA LYS A 527 8.54 30.70 11.64
C LYS A 527 7.61 31.46 10.68
N THR A 528 7.53 31.02 9.43
CA THR A 528 6.71 31.69 8.41
C THR A 528 5.28 31.17 8.40
N THR A 529 5.07 29.88 8.66
CA THR A 529 3.73 29.24 8.62
C THR A 529 2.92 29.59 9.87
N ILE A 530 3.55 29.60 11.05
CA ILE A 530 2.88 29.98 12.31
C ILE A 530 2.41 31.44 12.22
N LYS A 531 3.25 32.34 11.72
CA LYS A 531 2.89 33.77 11.53
C LYS A 531 1.76 33.98 10.52
N GLN A 532 1.58 33.08 9.54
CA GLN A 532 0.49 33.17 8.55
C GLN A 532 -0.82 32.56 9.06
N VAL A 533 -0.77 31.54 9.92
CA VAL A 533 -1.95 30.99 10.58
C VAL A 533 -2.49 32.00 11.63
N GLU A 534 -1.60 32.68 12.34
CA GLU A 534 -1.99 33.73 13.30
C GLU A 534 -2.55 34.98 12.61
N LEU A 535 -2.01 35.35 11.44
CA LEU A 535 -2.50 36.52 10.68
C LEU A 535 -3.73 36.25 9.80
N GLY A 536 -4.08 34.99 9.57
CA GLY A 536 -5.34 34.62 8.91
C GLY A 536 -6.54 34.45 9.85
N ASN A 537 -6.32 34.61 11.16
CA ASN A 537 -7.35 34.53 12.20
C ASN A 537 -7.65 35.92 12.83
N SER A 538 -7.06 37.01 12.30
CA SER A 538 -7.41 38.40 12.70
C SER A 538 -8.35 39.05 11.71
#